data_0adbe3f7ce964352638dfe87a44208f0
#
_entry.id   0adbe3f7ce964352638dfe87a44208f0
#
_cell.length_a   1.000
_cell.length_b   1.000
_cell.length_c   1.000
_cell.angle_alpha   90.00
_cell.angle_beta   90.00
_cell.angle_gamma   90.00
#
_symmetry.space_group_name_H-M   'P 1'
#
loop_
_entity.id
_entity.type
_entity.pdbx_description
1 polymer ?
#
loop_
_entity_poly.entity_id
_entity_poly.type
_entity_poly.pdbx_seq_one_letter_code
_entity_poly.pdbx_strand_id
1 'polypeptide(L)'
;MPRLKTAHVNGLRALVHLGSLGFLLWLGYAVPAGLLGGDPVQGLTHYLGKGALHLLLLTLLVSPLAKRWRQGPLIKLRRPLGLWCAAWASLHFMVWLGLDLQFDWGLIGGELVKRSYIVVGMVALLLLLALGITSIPALLRRMGPAWQKLHNWIYGVALLVPIHYWWSVKSGWQEPLIYLVLACALLWPRREKLLRPWRKRPQVARRGAAQQPSRP
;
A
#
# COMPACT_ATOMS: atom_id res chain seq x y z
N MET A 1 2.03 -28.91 8.56
CA MET A 1 1.50 -28.59 7.21
C MET A 1 2.63 -28.63 6.21
N PRO A 2 2.48 -29.28 5.05
CA PRO A 2 3.52 -29.31 4.01
C PRO A 2 3.84 -27.88 3.53
N ARG A 3 5.09 -27.61 3.19
CA ARG A 3 5.50 -26.31 2.64
C ARG A 3 4.92 -26.12 1.24
N LEU A 4 4.41 -24.93 0.97
CA LEU A 4 3.90 -24.56 -0.35
C LEU A 4 5.03 -24.69 -1.39
N LYS A 5 4.76 -25.44 -2.46
CA LYS A 5 5.66 -25.56 -3.61
C LYS A 5 5.65 -24.24 -4.41
N THR A 6 6.73 -23.99 -5.16
CA THR A 6 6.85 -22.79 -6.02
C THR A 6 5.68 -22.68 -7.01
N ALA A 7 5.18 -23.80 -7.52
CA ALA A 7 4.01 -23.84 -8.43
C ALA A 7 2.76 -23.23 -7.79
N HIS A 8 2.46 -23.57 -6.52
CA HIS A 8 1.31 -23.00 -5.81
C HIS A 8 1.43 -21.48 -5.64
N VAL A 9 2.64 -20.99 -5.32
CA VAL A 9 2.88 -19.55 -5.17
C VAL A 9 2.74 -18.83 -6.51
N ASN A 10 3.19 -19.41 -7.60
CA ASN A 10 3.02 -18.86 -8.95
C ASN A 10 1.54 -18.86 -9.36
N GLY A 11 0.78 -19.91 -9.04
CA GLY A 11 -0.67 -19.94 -9.23
C GLY A 11 -1.37 -18.81 -8.46
N LEU A 12 -1.02 -18.60 -7.18
CA LEU A 12 -1.56 -17.48 -6.39
C LEU A 12 -1.19 -16.10 -6.97
N ARG A 13 0.03 -15.95 -7.51
CA ARG A 13 0.41 -14.71 -8.21
C ARG A 13 -0.41 -14.50 -9.48
N ALA A 14 -0.64 -15.55 -10.26
CA ALA A 14 -1.51 -15.50 -11.44
C ALA A 14 -2.93 -15.10 -11.04
N LEU A 15 -3.49 -15.66 -9.96
CA LEU A 15 -4.81 -15.27 -9.43
C LEU A 15 -4.86 -13.79 -9.04
N VAL A 16 -3.80 -13.24 -8.43
CA VAL A 16 -3.73 -11.80 -8.13
C VAL A 16 -3.80 -10.97 -9.41
N HIS A 17 -3.05 -11.35 -10.45
CA HIS A 17 -3.07 -10.64 -11.73
C HIS A 17 -4.42 -10.76 -12.44
N LEU A 18 -4.94 -11.99 -12.56
CA LEU A 18 -6.22 -12.25 -13.21
C LEU A 18 -7.39 -11.59 -12.46
N GLY A 19 -7.41 -11.67 -11.14
CA GLY A 19 -8.44 -11.04 -10.31
C GLY A 19 -8.40 -9.52 -10.45
N SER A 20 -7.23 -8.88 -10.30
CA SER A 20 -7.11 -7.43 -10.44
C SER A 20 -7.49 -6.95 -11.84
N LEU A 21 -7.07 -7.66 -12.89
CA LEU A 21 -7.44 -7.35 -14.27
C LEU A 21 -8.92 -7.60 -14.53
N GLY A 22 -9.45 -8.73 -14.05
CA GLY A 22 -10.87 -9.09 -14.23
C GLY A 22 -11.81 -8.05 -13.63
N PHE A 23 -11.50 -7.53 -12.44
CA PHE A 23 -12.27 -6.44 -11.84
C PHE A 23 -12.16 -5.11 -12.63
N LEU A 24 -11.03 -4.82 -13.26
CA LEU A 24 -10.90 -3.65 -14.14
C LEU A 24 -11.69 -3.85 -15.44
N LEU A 25 -11.65 -5.05 -16.03
CA LEU A 25 -12.45 -5.37 -17.23
C LEU A 25 -13.94 -5.31 -16.94
N TRP A 26 -14.35 -5.77 -15.75
CA TRP A 26 -15.73 -5.64 -15.30
C TRP A 26 -16.20 -4.16 -15.28
N LEU A 27 -15.33 -3.22 -14.90
CA LEU A 27 -15.66 -1.79 -14.97
C LEU A 27 -15.97 -1.33 -16.39
N GLY A 28 -15.26 -1.85 -17.39
CA GLY A 28 -15.52 -1.56 -18.81
C GLY A 28 -16.94 -1.97 -19.25
N TYR A 29 -17.51 -2.98 -18.60
CA TYR A 29 -18.92 -3.37 -18.78
C TYR A 29 -19.86 -2.56 -17.86
N ALA A 30 -19.51 -2.40 -16.59
CA ALA A 30 -20.36 -1.79 -15.57
C ALA A 30 -20.69 -0.32 -15.82
N VAL A 31 -19.72 0.45 -16.37
CA VAL A 31 -19.89 1.87 -16.69
C VAL A 31 -21.00 2.07 -17.76
N PRO A 32 -20.91 1.50 -18.97
CA PRO A 32 -21.94 1.67 -19.98
C PRO A 32 -23.27 1.00 -19.61
N ALA A 33 -23.25 -0.02 -18.77
CA ALA A 33 -24.46 -0.71 -18.27
C ALA A 33 -25.17 0.06 -17.13
N GLY A 34 -24.67 1.22 -16.70
CA GLY A 34 -25.27 2.02 -15.62
C GLY A 34 -25.24 1.39 -14.23
N LEU A 35 -24.36 0.40 -13.99
CA LEU A 35 -24.31 -0.36 -12.73
C LEU A 35 -23.59 0.38 -11.59
N LEU A 36 -23.02 1.57 -11.85
CA LEU A 36 -22.29 2.35 -10.86
C LEU A 36 -23.14 3.39 -10.10
N GLY A 37 -24.45 3.38 -10.31
CA GLY A 37 -25.39 4.30 -9.65
C GLY A 37 -25.70 5.56 -10.46
N GLY A 38 -26.39 6.52 -9.84
CA GLY A 38 -26.84 7.76 -10.48
C GLY A 38 -25.73 8.72 -10.88
N ASP A 39 -24.57 8.65 -10.24
CA ASP A 39 -23.36 9.38 -10.63
C ASP A 39 -22.26 8.36 -10.98
N PRO A 40 -22.08 8.04 -12.27
CA PRO A 40 -21.10 7.04 -12.70
C PRO A 40 -19.65 7.45 -12.43
N VAL A 41 -19.31 8.75 -12.45
CA VAL A 41 -17.96 9.25 -12.15
C VAL A 41 -17.62 9.04 -10.68
N GLN A 42 -18.55 9.39 -9.78
CA GLN A 42 -18.40 9.15 -8.36
C GLN A 42 -18.34 7.64 -8.06
N GLY A 43 -19.22 6.85 -8.67
CA GLY A 43 -19.24 5.39 -8.55
C GLY A 43 -17.90 4.76 -8.97
N LEU A 44 -17.36 5.17 -10.11
CA LEU A 44 -16.07 4.72 -10.63
C LEU A 44 -14.91 5.11 -9.71
N THR A 45 -14.92 6.36 -9.24
CA THR A 45 -13.92 6.88 -8.31
C THR A 45 -13.90 6.05 -7.01
N HIS A 46 -15.06 5.81 -6.42
CA HIS A 46 -15.18 5.00 -5.18
C HIS A 46 -14.77 3.55 -5.40
N TYR A 47 -15.17 2.94 -6.51
CA TYR A 47 -14.82 1.56 -6.82
C TYR A 47 -13.30 1.36 -6.93
N LEU A 48 -12.63 2.23 -7.67
CA LEU A 48 -11.16 2.18 -7.84
C LEU A 48 -10.43 2.46 -6.53
N GLY A 49 -10.89 3.46 -5.76
CA GLY A 49 -10.31 3.79 -4.47
C GLY A 49 -10.44 2.66 -3.45
N LYS A 50 -11.63 2.04 -3.34
CA LYS A 50 -11.86 0.87 -2.47
C LYS A 50 -11.03 -0.33 -2.93
N GLY A 51 -10.93 -0.58 -4.22
CA GLY A 51 -10.09 -1.66 -4.77
C GLY A 51 -8.62 -1.48 -4.42
N ALA A 52 -8.08 -0.27 -4.54
CA ALA A 52 -6.72 0.05 -4.09
C ALA A 52 -6.53 -0.19 -2.59
N LEU A 53 -7.50 0.23 -1.76
CA LEU A 53 -7.49 0.02 -0.31
C LEU A 53 -7.51 -1.48 0.05
N HIS A 54 -8.35 -2.29 -0.60
CA HIS A 54 -8.37 -3.74 -0.40
C HIS A 54 -7.03 -4.39 -0.74
N LEU A 55 -6.42 -4.02 -1.87
CA LEU A 55 -5.10 -4.52 -2.28
C LEU A 55 -3.99 -4.09 -1.31
N LEU A 56 -4.08 -2.89 -0.74
CA LEU A 56 -3.18 -2.42 0.32
C LEU A 56 -3.28 -3.28 1.57
N LEU A 57 -4.50 -3.51 2.06
CA LEU A 57 -4.74 -4.34 3.26
C LEU A 57 -4.32 -5.79 3.03
N LEU A 58 -4.61 -6.36 1.84
CA LEU A 58 -4.13 -7.68 1.45
C LEU A 58 -2.61 -7.75 1.43
N THR A 59 -1.93 -6.73 0.91
CA THR A 59 -0.45 -6.64 0.93
C THR A 59 0.11 -6.70 2.37
N LEU A 60 -0.56 -6.03 3.30
CA LEU A 60 -0.19 -6.07 4.72
C LEU A 60 -0.53 -7.41 5.37
N LEU A 61 -1.65 -8.02 5.02
CA LEU A 61 -2.13 -9.29 5.57
C LEU A 61 -1.21 -10.47 5.22
N VAL A 62 -0.55 -10.45 4.06
CA VAL A 62 0.35 -11.55 3.62
C VAL A 62 1.40 -11.90 4.67
N SER A 63 2.02 -10.92 5.33
CA SER A 63 3.10 -11.21 6.28
C SER A 63 2.65 -11.90 7.57
N PRO A 64 1.58 -11.49 8.26
CA PRO A 64 1.06 -12.23 9.41
C PRO A 64 0.55 -13.61 9.03
N LEU A 65 -0.10 -13.78 7.86
CA LEU A 65 -0.53 -15.10 7.38
C LEU A 65 0.67 -16.02 7.10
N ALA A 66 1.70 -15.52 6.40
CA ALA A 66 2.93 -16.28 6.13
C ALA A 66 3.60 -16.75 7.43
N LYS A 67 3.61 -15.92 8.48
CA LYS A 67 4.13 -16.25 9.80
C LYS A 67 3.23 -17.26 10.53
N ARG A 68 1.91 -17.03 10.55
CA ARG A 68 0.93 -17.88 11.24
C ARG A 68 0.89 -19.31 10.70
N TRP A 69 0.97 -19.44 9.37
CA TRP A 69 0.96 -20.73 8.69
C TRP A 69 2.35 -21.30 8.44
N ARG A 70 3.43 -20.61 8.88
CA ARG A 70 4.82 -21.01 8.63
C ARG A 70 5.13 -21.20 7.13
N GLN A 71 4.46 -20.41 6.27
CA GLN A 71 4.58 -20.50 4.80
C GLN A 71 5.34 -19.27 4.26
N GLY A 72 6.67 -19.24 4.48
CA GLY A 72 7.54 -18.16 4.01
C GLY A 72 7.40 -17.77 2.53
N PRO A 73 7.17 -18.73 1.60
CA PRO A 73 6.98 -18.42 0.18
C PRO A 73 5.82 -17.46 -0.13
N LEU A 74 4.78 -17.38 0.72
CA LEU A 74 3.67 -16.43 0.57
C LEU A 74 4.12 -14.96 0.53
N ILE A 75 5.24 -14.63 1.14
CA ILE A 75 5.78 -13.26 1.15
C ILE A 75 5.99 -12.72 -0.27
N LYS A 76 6.19 -13.60 -1.25
CA LYS A 76 6.34 -13.24 -2.67
C LYS A 76 5.07 -12.60 -3.27
N LEU A 77 3.89 -12.77 -2.64
CA LEU A 77 2.64 -12.15 -3.08
C LEU A 77 2.57 -10.66 -2.79
N ARG A 78 3.38 -10.15 -1.85
CA ARG A 78 3.35 -8.73 -1.47
C ARG A 78 3.70 -7.81 -2.65
N ARG A 79 4.61 -8.24 -3.52
CA ARG A 79 5.02 -7.43 -4.66
C ARG A 79 3.92 -7.24 -5.70
N PRO A 80 3.28 -8.30 -6.25
CA PRO A 80 2.18 -8.12 -7.20
C PRO A 80 0.99 -7.38 -6.58
N LEU A 81 0.60 -7.68 -5.33
CA LEU A 81 -0.47 -6.97 -4.64
C LEU A 81 -0.17 -5.47 -4.49
N GLY A 82 1.06 -5.11 -4.07
CA GLY A 82 1.47 -3.71 -3.93
C GLY A 82 1.54 -2.96 -5.26
N LEU A 83 1.98 -3.61 -6.34
CA LEU A 83 2.00 -3.02 -7.68
C LEU A 83 0.59 -2.77 -8.20
N TRP A 84 -0.33 -3.71 -8.02
CA TRP A 84 -1.73 -3.52 -8.36
C TRP A 84 -2.40 -2.44 -7.51
N CYS A 85 -2.08 -2.37 -6.22
CA CYS A 85 -2.54 -1.28 -5.35
C CYS A 85 -2.12 0.09 -5.92
N ALA A 86 -0.86 0.26 -6.31
CA ALA A 86 -0.37 1.49 -6.93
C ALA A 86 -1.06 1.78 -8.27
N ALA A 87 -1.28 0.76 -9.11
CA ALA A 87 -1.98 0.90 -10.39
C ALA A 87 -3.43 1.35 -10.20
N TRP A 88 -4.18 0.72 -9.30
CA TRP A 88 -5.57 1.09 -9.00
C TRP A 88 -5.68 2.48 -8.38
N ALA A 89 -4.77 2.85 -7.48
CA ALA A 89 -4.70 4.19 -6.91
C ALA A 89 -4.40 5.25 -7.98
N SER A 90 -3.55 4.92 -8.96
CA SER A 90 -3.29 5.81 -10.10
C SER A 90 -4.52 5.98 -10.99
N LEU A 91 -5.25 4.90 -11.26
CA LEU A 91 -6.51 4.97 -12.01
C LEU A 91 -7.57 5.79 -11.26
N HIS A 92 -7.70 5.58 -9.94
CA HIS A 92 -8.57 6.39 -9.09
C HIS A 92 -8.26 7.89 -9.21
N PHE A 93 -6.98 8.26 -9.15
CA PHE A 93 -6.55 9.64 -9.33
C PHE A 93 -6.83 10.15 -10.75
N MET A 94 -6.61 9.32 -11.79
CA MET A 94 -6.90 9.71 -13.18
C MET A 94 -8.39 9.94 -13.44
N VAL A 95 -9.28 9.18 -12.81
CA VAL A 95 -10.72 9.42 -12.91
C VAL A 95 -11.09 10.77 -12.29
N TRP A 96 -10.58 11.08 -11.11
CA TRP A 96 -10.79 12.40 -10.50
C TRP A 96 -10.23 13.54 -11.37
N LEU A 97 -9.00 13.41 -11.84
CA LEU A 97 -8.35 14.43 -12.65
C LEU A 97 -9.00 14.62 -14.03
N GLY A 98 -9.35 13.49 -14.69
CA GLY A 98 -9.80 13.51 -16.09
C GLY A 98 -11.30 13.60 -16.25
N LEU A 99 -12.10 12.95 -15.39
CA LEU A 99 -13.56 12.91 -15.52
C LEU A 99 -14.26 13.91 -14.59
N ASP A 100 -13.77 14.09 -13.37
CA ASP A 100 -14.37 15.03 -12.40
C ASP A 100 -13.90 16.46 -12.68
N LEU A 101 -12.61 16.69 -12.86
CA LEU A 101 -12.03 18.02 -13.09
C LEU A 101 -11.72 18.34 -14.58
N GLN A 102 -11.87 17.39 -15.50
CA GLN A 102 -11.63 17.56 -16.95
C GLN A 102 -10.29 18.24 -17.27
N PHE A 103 -9.26 17.99 -16.45
CA PHE A 103 -7.93 18.61 -16.54
C PHE A 103 -7.93 20.14 -16.41
N ASP A 104 -8.95 20.75 -15.82
CA ASP A 104 -8.95 22.19 -15.54
C ASP A 104 -8.00 22.51 -14.38
N TRP A 105 -6.83 23.07 -14.73
CA TRP A 105 -5.78 23.40 -13.76
C TRP A 105 -6.20 24.47 -12.76
N GLY A 106 -7.11 25.38 -13.16
CA GLY A 106 -7.67 26.39 -12.27
C GLY A 106 -8.52 25.77 -11.16
N LEU A 107 -9.36 24.77 -11.51
CA LEU A 107 -10.16 24.03 -10.54
C LEU A 107 -9.30 23.18 -9.61
N ILE A 108 -8.27 22.53 -10.12
CA ILE A 108 -7.39 21.68 -9.34
C ILE A 108 -6.78 22.44 -8.16
N GLY A 109 -6.24 23.64 -8.40
CA GLY A 109 -5.67 24.47 -7.34
C GLY A 109 -6.68 24.82 -6.27
N GLY A 110 -7.91 25.19 -6.68
CA GLY A 110 -9.02 25.47 -5.76
C GLY A 110 -9.46 24.28 -4.92
N GLU A 111 -9.56 23.10 -5.53
CA GLU A 111 -9.93 21.85 -4.86
C GLU A 111 -8.89 21.40 -3.84
N LEU A 112 -7.61 21.52 -4.14
CA LEU A 112 -6.53 21.19 -3.19
C LEU A 112 -6.57 22.07 -1.94
N VAL A 113 -6.93 23.34 -2.06
CA VAL A 113 -7.04 24.26 -0.92
C VAL A 113 -8.34 24.03 -0.13
N LYS A 114 -9.46 23.79 -0.83
CA LYS A 114 -10.78 23.64 -0.18
C LYS A 114 -10.97 22.26 0.46
N ARG A 115 -10.34 21.21 -0.07
CA ARG A 115 -10.57 19.82 0.32
C ARG A 115 -9.27 19.16 0.77
N SER A 116 -8.91 19.36 2.03
CA SER A 116 -7.66 18.84 2.62
C SER A 116 -7.49 17.32 2.50
N TYR A 117 -8.59 16.55 2.41
CA TYR A 117 -8.52 15.10 2.19
C TYR A 117 -7.87 14.74 0.84
N ILE A 118 -8.01 15.59 -0.19
CA ILE A 118 -7.36 15.37 -1.50
C ILE A 118 -5.83 15.40 -1.33
N VAL A 119 -5.32 16.35 -0.53
CA VAL A 119 -3.88 16.44 -0.25
C VAL A 119 -3.36 15.18 0.45
N VAL A 120 -4.13 14.64 1.41
CA VAL A 120 -3.79 13.38 2.09
C VAL A 120 -3.74 12.22 1.10
N GLY A 121 -4.74 12.13 0.20
CA GLY A 121 -4.76 11.13 -0.87
C GLY A 121 -3.58 11.26 -1.83
N MET A 122 -3.22 12.51 -2.19
CA MET A 122 -2.08 12.81 -3.06
C MET A 122 -0.75 12.34 -2.44
N VAL A 123 -0.54 12.64 -1.15
CA VAL A 123 0.66 12.17 -0.42
C VAL A 123 0.72 10.64 -0.40
N ALA A 124 -0.41 9.98 -0.14
CA ALA A 124 -0.48 8.52 -0.16
C ALA A 124 -0.16 7.95 -1.55
N LEU A 125 -0.68 8.56 -2.62
CA LEU A 125 -0.41 8.16 -4.01
C LEU A 125 1.07 8.34 -4.37
N LEU A 126 1.67 9.48 -4.06
CA LEU A 126 3.10 9.73 -4.33
C LEU A 126 3.99 8.71 -3.62
N LEU A 127 3.67 8.37 -2.38
CA LEU A 127 4.37 7.30 -1.66
C LEU A 127 4.17 5.95 -2.35
N LEU A 128 2.95 5.58 -2.75
CA LEU A 128 2.69 4.32 -3.47
C LEU A 128 3.44 4.24 -4.80
N LEU A 129 3.50 5.34 -5.55
CA LEU A 129 4.27 5.41 -6.80
C LEU A 129 5.77 5.23 -6.54
N ALA A 130 6.33 5.90 -5.53
CA ALA A 130 7.72 5.72 -5.14
C ALA A 130 8.03 4.26 -4.75
N LEU A 131 7.14 3.61 -3.98
CA LEU A 131 7.26 2.20 -3.62
C LEU A 131 7.13 1.28 -4.84
N GLY A 132 6.21 1.60 -5.77
CA GLY A 132 6.01 0.84 -7.01
C GLY A 132 7.24 0.90 -7.92
N ILE A 133 7.74 2.09 -8.21
CA ILE A 133 8.92 2.32 -9.05
C ILE A 133 10.15 1.63 -8.44
N THR A 134 10.37 1.79 -7.15
CA THR A 134 11.53 1.17 -6.46
C THR A 134 11.40 -0.34 -6.22
N SER A 135 10.25 -0.93 -6.59
CA SER A 135 10.08 -2.38 -6.64
C SER A 135 10.76 -3.05 -7.84
N ILE A 136 11.27 -2.26 -8.81
CA ILE A 136 12.06 -2.78 -9.94
C ILE A 136 13.37 -3.39 -9.42
N PRO A 137 13.74 -4.63 -9.85
CA PRO A 137 14.92 -5.33 -9.31
C PRO A 137 16.24 -4.56 -9.44
N ALA A 138 16.40 -3.76 -10.48
CA ALA A 138 17.57 -2.92 -10.67
C ALA A 138 17.68 -1.84 -9.59
N LEU A 139 16.57 -1.15 -9.29
CA LEU A 139 16.53 -0.12 -8.25
C LEU A 139 16.67 -0.71 -6.85
N LEU A 140 16.05 -1.85 -6.58
CA LEU A 140 16.23 -2.59 -5.33
C LEU A 140 17.71 -2.85 -5.04
N ARG A 141 18.46 -3.37 -6.06
CA ARG A 141 19.90 -3.64 -5.91
C ARG A 141 20.72 -2.36 -5.71
N ARG A 142 20.39 -1.30 -6.47
CA ARG A 142 21.11 -0.01 -6.39
C ARG A 142 20.90 0.72 -5.07
N MET A 143 19.69 0.66 -4.51
CA MET A 143 19.34 1.36 -3.28
C MET A 143 19.84 0.69 -2.00
N GLY A 144 20.07 -0.63 -2.01
CA GLY A 144 20.54 -1.35 -0.83
C GLY A 144 19.69 -1.10 0.42
N PRO A 145 20.30 -0.70 1.56
CA PRO A 145 19.56 -0.47 2.82
C PRO A 145 18.54 0.68 2.74
N ALA A 146 18.73 1.67 1.86
CA ALA A 146 17.80 2.78 1.68
C ALA A 146 16.45 2.30 1.15
N TRP A 147 16.43 1.23 0.34
CA TRP A 147 15.21 0.61 -0.14
C TRP A 147 14.28 0.20 1.00
N GLN A 148 14.80 -0.46 2.02
CA GLN A 148 13.98 -0.90 3.16
C GLN A 148 13.43 0.30 3.96
N LYS A 149 14.20 1.39 4.09
CA LYS A 149 13.73 2.62 4.75
C LYS A 149 12.55 3.21 4.00
N LEU A 150 12.66 3.33 2.67
CA LEU A 150 11.56 3.82 1.82
C LEU A 150 10.35 2.88 1.90
N HIS A 151 10.55 1.56 1.77
CA HIS A 151 9.44 0.59 1.78
C HIS A 151 8.73 0.46 3.14
N ASN A 152 9.30 0.96 4.22
CA ASN A 152 8.61 1.07 5.50
C ASN A 152 7.49 2.14 5.48
N TRP A 153 7.52 3.11 4.55
CA TRP A 153 6.46 4.10 4.40
C TRP A 153 5.11 3.49 3.97
N ILE A 154 5.09 2.23 3.52
CA ILE A 154 3.83 1.50 3.30
C ILE A 154 2.96 1.48 4.57
N TYR A 155 3.55 1.54 5.75
CA TYR A 155 2.81 1.59 7.01
C TYR A 155 2.16 2.96 7.24
N GLY A 156 2.82 4.04 6.81
CA GLY A 156 2.24 5.38 6.78
C GLY A 156 1.07 5.45 5.78
N VAL A 157 1.26 4.93 4.57
CA VAL A 157 0.19 4.83 3.56
C VAL A 157 -1.03 4.08 4.09
N ALA A 158 -0.80 2.99 4.86
CA ALA A 158 -1.87 2.20 5.44
C ALA A 158 -2.76 2.95 6.45
N LEU A 159 -2.27 4.05 7.01
CA LEU A 159 -3.05 4.96 7.86
C LEU A 159 -3.63 6.12 7.05
N LEU A 160 -2.84 6.70 6.13
CA LEU A 160 -3.27 7.84 5.32
C LEU A 160 -4.49 7.50 4.44
N VAL A 161 -4.54 6.30 3.84
CA VAL A 161 -5.62 5.92 2.92
C VAL A 161 -6.98 5.81 3.61
N PRO A 162 -7.15 5.10 4.75
CA PRO A 162 -8.42 5.10 5.48
C PRO A 162 -8.83 6.48 6.02
N ILE A 163 -7.86 7.32 6.43
CA ILE A 163 -8.11 8.70 6.87
C ILE A 163 -8.60 9.54 5.68
N HIS A 164 -7.94 9.44 4.52
CA HIS A 164 -8.38 10.08 3.28
C HIS A 164 -9.81 9.67 2.94
N TYR A 165 -10.14 8.38 3.01
CA TYR A 165 -11.48 7.87 2.77
C TYR A 165 -12.48 8.44 3.78
N TRP A 166 -12.15 8.44 5.08
CA TRP A 166 -13.04 8.97 6.12
C TRP A 166 -13.39 10.45 5.87
N TRP A 167 -12.40 11.26 5.53
CA TRP A 167 -12.65 12.68 5.27
C TRP A 167 -13.35 12.96 3.94
N SER A 168 -13.31 12.04 3.00
CA SER A 168 -13.95 12.19 1.69
C SER A 168 -15.46 11.93 1.73
N VAL A 169 -15.95 11.13 2.69
CA VAL A 169 -17.37 10.80 2.79
C VAL A 169 -18.14 11.83 3.62
N LYS A 170 -19.30 12.25 3.13
CA LYS A 170 -20.20 13.16 3.85
C LYS A 170 -21.11 12.43 4.84
N SER A 171 -21.41 11.16 4.57
CA SER A 171 -22.25 10.26 5.36
C SER A 171 -21.71 8.84 5.27
N GLY A 172 -22.13 7.94 6.18
CA GLY A 172 -21.68 6.56 6.15
C GLY A 172 -20.25 6.37 6.68
N TRP A 173 -19.88 7.09 7.74
CA TRP A 173 -18.56 7.04 8.39
C TRP A 173 -18.18 5.66 8.95
N GLN A 174 -19.15 4.75 9.08
CA GLN A 174 -18.93 3.41 9.62
C GLN A 174 -17.98 2.58 8.74
N GLU A 175 -18.16 2.65 7.42
CA GLU A 175 -17.33 1.87 6.48
C GLU A 175 -15.85 2.31 6.52
N PRO A 176 -15.49 3.60 6.40
CA PRO A 176 -14.11 4.06 6.56
C PRO A 176 -13.51 3.71 7.92
N LEU A 177 -14.30 3.78 9.00
CA LEU A 177 -13.85 3.42 10.33
C LEU A 177 -13.45 1.94 10.42
N ILE A 178 -14.23 1.03 9.81
CA ILE A 178 -13.89 -0.39 9.74
C ILE A 178 -12.52 -0.58 9.08
N TYR A 179 -12.27 0.10 7.94
CA TYR A 179 -10.97 0.03 7.27
C TYR A 179 -9.83 0.59 8.10
N LEU A 180 -10.06 1.67 8.84
CA LEU A 180 -9.06 2.23 9.74
C LEU A 180 -8.72 1.25 10.87
N VAL A 181 -9.73 0.63 11.50
CA VAL A 181 -9.54 -0.39 12.53
C VAL A 181 -8.79 -1.60 11.98
N LEU A 182 -9.14 -2.07 10.78
CA LEU A 182 -8.43 -3.17 10.12
C LEU A 182 -6.96 -2.81 9.83
N ALA A 183 -6.69 -1.61 9.35
CA ALA A 183 -5.33 -1.13 9.13
C ALA A 183 -4.52 -1.10 10.43
N CYS A 184 -5.08 -0.54 11.50
CA CYS A 184 -4.46 -0.52 12.83
C CYS A 184 -4.19 -1.94 13.36
N ALA A 185 -5.16 -2.85 13.24
CA ALA A 185 -5.00 -4.26 13.64
C ALA A 185 -3.88 -4.96 12.87
N LEU A 186 -3.76 -4.71 11.55
CA LEU A 186 -2.67 -5.26 10.73
C LEU A 186 -1.31 -4.62 11.03
N LEU A 187 -1.28 -3.39 11.54
CA LEU A 187 -0.05 -2.70 11.94
C LEU A 187 0.40 -3.07 13.35
N TRP A 188 -0.50 -3.47 14.24
CA TRP A 188 -0.21 -3.79 15.64
C TRP A 188 0.94 -4.79 15.84
N PRO A 189 1.04 -5.92 15.10
CA PRO A 189 2.16 -6.84 15.23
C PRO A 189 3.51 -6.25 14.77
N ARG A 190 3.50 -5.09 14.12
CA ARG A 190 4.68 -4.40 13.57
C ARG A 190 5.12 -3.21 14.40
N ARG A 191 4.40 -2.87 15.48
CA ARG A 191 4.68 -1.72 16.36
C ARG A 191 6.13 -1.64 16.81
N GLU A 192 6.73 -2.77 17.17
CA GLU A 192 8.15 -2.79 17.59
C GLU A 192 9.12 -2.40 16.48
N LYS A 193 8.82 -2.77 15.22
CA LYS A 193 9.63 -2.34 14.05
C LYS A 193 9.46 -0.86 13.76
N LEU A 194 8.26 -0.32 13.97
CA LEU A 194 7.95 1.10 13.77
C LEU A 194 8.61 1.96 14.85
N LEU A 195 8.69 1.48 16.09
CA LEU A 195 9.26 2.18 17.23
C LEU A 195 10.79 2.00 17.36
N ARG A 196 11.39 1.01 16.69
CA ARG A 196 12.86 0.76 16.75
C ARG A 196 13.76 1.89 16.26
N PRO A 197 13.43 2.76 15.31
CA PRO A 197 14.29 3.88 14.93
C PRO A 197 14.59 4.83 16.08
N TRP A 198 13.72 4.91 17.07
CA TRP A 198 13.84 5.80 18.23
C TRP A 198 14.54 5.16 19.43
N ARG A 199 14.77 3.84 19.44
CA ARG A 199 15.60 3.18 20.43
C ARG A 199 17.05 3.20 19.98
N LYS A 200 17.87 4.05 20.60
CA LYS A 200 19.34 4.06 20.44
C LYS A 200 19.86 2.62 20.53
N ARG A 201 20.61 2.16 19.51
CA ARG A 201 21.35 0.90 19.61
C ARG A 201 22.21 1.00 20.87
N PRO A 202 22.19 -0.01 21.77
CA PRO A 202 23.18 -0.06 22.84
C PRO A 202 24.55 0.00 22.15
N GLN A 203 25.39 0.95 22.54
CA GLN A 203 26.80 0.91 22.15
C GLN A 203 27.36 -0.38 22.74
N VAL A 204 27.59 -1.37 21.87
CA VAL A 204 28.44 -2.51 22.22
C VAL A 204 29.79 -1.88 22.55
N ALA A 205 30.05 -1.73 23.84
CA ALA A 205 31.33 -1.27 24.31
C ALA A 205 32.40 -2.15 23.65
N ARG A 206 33.31 -1.52 22.90
CA ARG A 206 34.55 -2.14 22.42
C ARG A 206 35.38 -2.51 23.64
N ARG A 207 35.01 -3.58 24.33
CA ARG A 207 35.88 -4.29 25.27
C ARG A 207 36.70 -5.26 24.44
N GLY A 208 37.96 -4.99 24.23
CA GLY A 208 38.85 -5.97 23.62
C GLY A 208 40.03 -5.41 22.79
N ALA A 209 40.57 -4.27 23.18
CA ALA A 209 41.85 -3.84 22.60
C ALA A 209 42.81 -3.32 23.68
N ALA A 210 43.03 -4.13 24.71
CA ALA A 210 44.09 -3.86 25.68
C ALA A 210 44.37 -5.13 26.48
N GLN A 211 45.09 -6.07 25.88
CA GLN A 211 45.95 -7.05 26.60
C GLN A 211 46.62 -7.92 25.54
N GLN A 212 47.63 -7.38 24.87
CA GLN A 212 48.73 -8.23 24.38
C GLN A 212 49.76 -8.33 25.54
N PRO A 213 49.97 -9.49 26.10
CA PRO A 213 51.14 -9.69 26.98
C PRO A 213 52.39 -9.65 26.13
N SER A 214 53.34 -8.77 26.52
CA SER A 214 54.71 -8.78 26.06
C SER A 214 55.31 -10.17 26.32
N ARG A 215 55.72 -10.87 25.26
CA ARG A 215 56.57 -12.03 25.37
C ARG A 215 58.00 -11.61 25.58
N PRO A 216 58.73 -12.33 26.47
CA PRO A 216 60.16 -12.11 26.75
C PRO A 216 61.06 -12.51 25.57
#